data_90889e83c6c3a05fcf441a6268dbdf4e
#
_entry.id   90889e83c6c3a05fcf441a6268dbdf4e
#
_cell.length_a   1.000
_cell.length_b   1.000
_cell.length_c   1.000
_cell.angle_alpha   90.00
_cell.angle_beta   90.00
_cell.angle_gamma   90.00
#
_symmetry.space_group_name_H-M   'P 1'
#
loop_
_entity.id
_entity.type
_entity.pdbx_description
1 polymer ?
#
loop_
_entity_poly.entity_id
_entity_poly.type
_entity_poly.pdbx_seq_one_letter_code
_entity_poly.pdbx_strand_id
1 'polypeptide(L)'
;NHHQVPFEGEDIQIFERDLPGENTAGLSGQAISHLPLETCQTMNGMWGYKIVDQNYKSTKTLIHYLVRAAGRDANLLMNIGPQPNGELPATALERLREIGQWMKTYGETIYGTRGGDVAPRDWGVTTRKGDKLYVHVLNLPDQGLFLPLTDAKVKSAVCFKDKRPVSFKQNKEGVFLTFPEVPADIDYVVELTLK
;
A
#
# COMPACT_ATOMS: atom_id res chain seq x y z
N ASN A 1 17.73 6.34 -4.49
CA ASN A 1 18.70 6.91 -5.42
C ASN A 1 18.01 7.83 -6.43
N HIS A 2 18.60 8.99 -6.65
CA HIS A 2 18.04 10.06 -7.49
C HIS A 2 18.68 10.08 -8.88
N HIS A 3 18.99 8.92 -9.43
CA HIS A 3 19.62 8.75 -10.73
C HIS A 3 18.94 7.63 -11.54
N GLN A 4 19.27 7.54 -12.81
CA GLN A 4 18.81 6.43 -13.63
C GLN A 4 19.48 5.14 -13.18
N VAL A 5 18.71 4.07 -13.07
CA VAL A 5 19.14 2.76 -12.59
C VAL A 5 18.99 1.71 -13.69
N PRO A 6 19.69 0.57 -13.57
CA PRO A 6 20.70 0.27 -12.57
C PRO A 6 22.09 0.78 -12.98
N PHE A 7 22.91 1.23 -12.01
CA PHE A 7 24.35 1.25 -12.17
C PHE A 7 24.92 -0.14 -11.92
N GLU A 8 26.13 -0.38 -12.38
CA GLU A 8 26.82 -1.64 -12.11
C GLU A 8 26.97 -1.86 -10.59
N GLY A 9 26.48 -3.02 -10.12
CA GLY A 9 26.50 -3.40 -8.72
C GLY A 9 25.31 -2.92 -7.89
N GLU A 10 24.35 -2.18 -8.45
CA GLU A 10 23.10 -1.88 -7.75
C GLU A 10 22.18 -3.11 -7.73
N ASP A 11 21.66 -3.43 -6.55
CA ASP A 11 20.76 -4.56 -6.29
C ASP A 11 19.38 -4.13 -5.73
N ILE A 12 19.17 -2.82 -5.53
CA ILE A 12 17.90 -2.23 -5.06
C ILE A 12 17.71 -0.84 -5.68
N GLN A 13 16.47 -0.49 -6.00
CA GLN A 13 16.09 0.87 -6.39
C GLN A 13 15.29 1.54 -5.27
N ILE A 14 15.71 2.76 -4.89
CA ILE A 14 15.11 3.51 -3.77
C ILE A 14 14.42 4.76 -4.30
N PHE A 15 13.22 5.03 -3.74
CA PHE A 15 12.42 6.22 -3.95
C PHE A 15 12.31 7.00 -2.64
N GLU A 16 12.52 8.30 -2.65
CA GLU A 16 12.42 9.14 -1.46
C GLU A 16 11.12 9.92 -1.44
N ARG A 17 10.31 9.72 -0.39
CA ARG A 17 9.00 10.35 -0.14
C ARG A 17 7.90 10.01 -1.14
N ASP A 18 8.24 9.66 -2.35
CA ASP A 18 7.31 9.25 -3.38
C ASP A 18 7.24 7.72 -3.49
N LEU A 19 6.11 7.23 -3.95
CA LEU A 19 5.98 5.82 -4.32
C LEU A 19 6.56 5.60 -5.73
N PRO A 20 6.98 4.36 -6.08
CA PRO A 20 7.43 4.07 -7.43
C PRO A 20 6.41 4.54 -8.50
N GLY A 21 6.88 5.33 -9.44
CA GLY A 21 6.06 5.94 -10.49
C GLY A 21 5.42 7.28 -10.14
N GLU A 22 5.64 7.80 -8.93
CA GLU A 22 5.26 9.14 -8.51
C GLU A 22 6.49 10.05 -8.43
N ASN A 23 6.32 11.35 -8.60
CA ASN A 23 7.38 12.36 -8.44
C ASN A 23 6.83 13.66 -7.83
N THR A 24 5.99 13.54 -6.80
CA THR A 24 5.36 14.69 -6.13
C THR A 24 6.37 15.47 -5.30
N ALA A 25 7.31 14.78 -4.66
CA ALA A 25 8.40 15.39 -3.91
C ALA A 25 9.53 15.92 -4.82
N GLY A 26 9.51 15.59 -6.12
CA GLY A 26 10.52 16.03 -7.10
C GLY A 26 11.85 15.28 -7.04
N LEU A 27 11.92 14.17 -6.28
CA LEU A 27 13.14 13.41 -6.05
C LEU A 27 13.13 12.02 -6.72
N SER A 28 12.03 11.62 -7.35
CA SER A 28 11.75 10.25 -7.78
C SER A 28 11.31 10.16 -9.26
N GLY A 29 11.87 11.04 -10.11
CA GLY A 29 11.55 11.08 -11.55
C GLY A 29 12.20 9.98 -12.41
N GLN A 30 12.99 9.09 -11.82
CA GLN A 30 13.62 7.97 -12.52
C GLN A 30 12.60 6.90 -12.96
N ALA A 31 12.89 6.23 -14.06
CA ALA A 31 12.11 5.08 -14.50
C ALA A 31 12.18 3.93 -13.48
N ILE A 32 11.10 3.18 -13.35
CA ILE A 32 11.08 1.97 -12.50
C ILE A 32 11.90 0.88 -13.17
N SER A 33 12.87 0.33 -12.44
CA SER A 33 13.70 -0.78 -12.89
C SER A 33 13.08 -2.14 -12.52
N HIS A 34 13.76 -3.21 -12.88
CA HIS A 34 13.42 -4.58 -12.48
C HIS A 34 14.05 -5.01 -11.14
N LEU A 35 14.83 -4.14 -10.52
CA LEU A 35 15.41 -4.39 -9.21
C LEU A 35 14.33 -4.42 -8.12
N PRO A 36 14.58 -5.04 -6.96
CA PRO A 36 13.75 -4.84 -5.77
C PRO A 36 13.56 -3.35 -5.49
N LEU A 37 12.33 -2.95 -5.18
CA LEU A 37 11.98 -1.55 -4.96
C LEU A 37 11.80 -1.27 -3.47
N GLU A 38 12.25 -0.10 -3.02
CA GLU A 38 11.97 0.42 -1.70
C GLU A 38 11.59 1.90 -1.78
N THR A 39 10.60 2.30 -1.01
CA THR A 39 10.31 3.71 -0.79
C THR A 39 10.52 4.06 0.67
N CYS A 40 11.07 5.24 0.96
CA CYS A 40 11.22 5.72 2.32
C CYS A 40 10.33 6.93 2.59
N GLN A 41 9.74 6.96 3.78
CA GLN A 41 8.90 8.05 4.25
C GLN A 41 9.12 8.31 5.74
N THR A 42 9.01 9.55 6.18
CA THR A 42 9.03 9.90 7.61
C THR A 42 7.62 10.11 8.15
N MET A 43 7.42 9.81 9.43
CA MET A 43 6.11 9.97 10.09
C MET A 43 5.66 11.43 10.21
N ASN A 44 6.59 12.38 10.21
CA ASN A 44 6.35 13.83 10.31
C ASN A 44 6.98 14.58 9.12
N GLY A 45 7.38 15.82 9.28
CA GLY A 45 7.97 16.64 8.20
C GLY A 45 9.47 16.40 8.00
N MET A 46 10.19 16.07 9.06
CA MET A 46 11.66 15.99 9.06
C MET A 46 12.15 14.54 9.24
N TRP A 47 13.28 14.22 8.60
CA TRP A 47 13.93 12.93 8.78
C TRP A 47 14.52 12.75 10.19
N GLY A 48 15.19 13.76 10.68
CA GLY A 48 15.69 13.80 12.05
C GLY A 48 14.68 14.39 13.04
N TYR A 49 14.97 14.25 14.34
CA TYR A 49 14.15 14.86 15.39
C TYR A 49 14.24 16.39 15.31
N LYS A 50 13.07 17.03 15.37
CA LYS A 50 12.95 18.48 15.51
C LYS A 50 11.80 18.79 16.46
N ILE A 51 12.10 19.41 17.58
CA ILE A 51 11.15 19.64 18.69
C ILE A 51 9.88 20.40 18.25
N VAL A 52 9.99 21.27 17.27
CA VAL A 52 8.85 22.06 16.74
C VAL A 52 8.07 21.34 15.65
N ASP A 53 8.55 20.20 15.14
CA ASP A 53 7.86 19.42 14.11
C ASP A 53 6.97 18.35 14.77
N GLN A 54 5.81 18.81 15.21
CA GLN A 54 4.77 17.95 15.81
C GLN A 54 3.69 17.54 14.80
N ASN A 55 3.90 17.82 13.51
CA ASN A 55 2.92 17.50 12.46
C ASN A 55 3.04 16.05 11.98
N TYR A 56 2.67 15.11 12.83
CA TYR A 56 2.67 13.69 12.49
C TYR A 56 1.51 13.33 11.55
N LYS A 57 1.82 12.54 10.53
CA LYS A 57 0.84 11.94 9.65
C LYS A 57 -0.15 11.09 10.46
N SER A 58 -1.40 11.05 10.02
CA SER A 58 -2.40 10.18 10.64
C SER A 58 -2.08 8.71 10.41
N THR A 59 -2.55 7.83 11.29
CA THR A 59 -2.44 6.38 11.13
C THR A 59 -3.02 5.92 9.79
N LYS A 60 -4.16 6.49 9.39
CA LYS A 60 -4.76 6.23 8.07
C LYS A 60 -3.78 6.55 6.94
N THR A 61 -3.15 7.72 6.96
CA THR A 61 -2.18 8.13 5.94
C THR A 61 -1.00 7.17 5.87
N LEU A 62 -0.47 6.75 7.03
CA LEU A 62 0.68 5.85 7.10
C LEU A 62 0.34 4.43 6.62
N ILE A 63 -0.84 3.91 6.98
CA ILE A 63 -1.34 2.62 6.48
C ILE A 63 -1.57 2.69 4.96
N HIS A 64 -2.19 3.76 4.45
CA HIS A 64 -2.37 3.94 3.02
C HIS A 64 -1.03 3.98 2.27
N TYR A 65 0.00 4.58 2.90
CA TYR A 65 1.34 4.60 2.31
C TYR A 65 1.95 3.20 2.22
N LEU A 66 1.86 2.41 3.31
CA LEU A 66 2.30 1.02 3.34
C LEU A 66 1.59 0.17 2.29
N VAL A 67 0.26 0.25 2.23
CA VAL A 67 -0.55 -0.53 1.29
C VAL A 67 -0.23 -0.14 -0.17
N ARG A 68 -0.11 1.15 -0.45
CA ARG A 68 0.23 1.64 -1.79
C ARG A 68 1.65 1.28 -2.22
N ALA A 69 2.61 1.21 -1.27
CA ALA A 69 3.95 0.70 -1.54
C ALA A 69 3.92 -0.78 -1.92
N ALA A 70 3.24 -1.61 -1.11
CA ALA A 70 3.09 -3.04 -1.37
C ALA A 70 2.41 -3.32 -2.73
N GLY A 71 1.36 -2.56 -3.08
CA GLY A 71 0.67 -2.67 -4.37
C GLY A 71 1.51 -2.24 -5.58
N ARG A 72 2.61 -1.48 -5.35
CA ARG A 72 3.62 -1.13 -6.36
C ARG A 72 4.85 -2.02 -6.30
N ASP A 73 4.74 -3.15 -5.60
CA ASP A 73 5.82 -4.13 -5.44
C ASP A 73 7.07 -3.56 -4.73
N ALA A 74 6.87 -2.63 -3.82
CA ALA A 74 7.92 -1.96 -3.07
C ALA A 74 7.81 -2.19 -1.56
N ASN A 75 8.97 -2.31 -0.91
CA ASN A 75 9.06 -2.23 0.54
C ASN A 75 8.86 -0.78 1.01
N LEU A 76 8.36 -0.61 2.22
CA LEU A 76 8.29 0.68 2.89
C LEU A 76 9.30 0.73 4.05
N LEU A 77 10.24 1.68 3.97
CA LEU A 77 11.07 2.08 5.10
C LEU A 77 10.41 3.27 5.79
N MET A 78 9.86 3.05 7.00
CA MET A 78 9.21 4.09 7.80
C MET A 78 10.21 4.71 8.77
N ASN A 79 10.58 5.97 8.52
CA ASN A 79 11.53 6.69 9.37
C ASN A 79 10.88 7.37 10.56
N ILE A 80 11.61 7.35 11.69
CA ILE A 80 11.30 8.09 12.91
C ILE A 80 12.60 8.75 13.39
N GLY A 81 12.58 10.06 13.64
CA GLY A 81 13.70 10.77 14.26
C GLY A 81 13.68 10.56 15.79
N PRO A 82 14.67 9.86 16.38
CA PRO A 82 14.77 9.70 17.83
C PRO A 82 15.07 11.02 18.53
N GLN A 83 14.59 11.17 19.75
CA GLN A 83 14.90 12.31 20.62
C GLN A 83 16.38 12.32 21.04
N PRO A 84 16.92 13.45 21.55
CA PRO A 84 18.33 13.54 21.99
C PRO A 84 18.71 12.54 23.09
N ASN A 85 17.76 12.06 23.87
CA ASN A 85 17.98 11.02 24.89
C ASN A 85 17.93 9.59 24.32
N GLY A 86 17.74 9.42 22.99
CA GLY A 86 17.64 8.13 22.31
C GLY A 86 16.25 7.50 22.30
N GLU A 87 15.27 8.08 22.98
CA GLU A 87 13.90 7.58 22.98
C GLU A 87 13.13 7.99 21.71
N LEU A 88 12.16 7.19 21.32
CA LEU A 88 11.25 7.57 20.24
C LEU A 88 10.17 8.53 20.78
N PRO A 89 9.76 9.54 19.99
CA PRO A 89 8.67 10.43 20.37
C PRO A 89 7.36 9.66 20.66
N ALA A 90 6.64 10.08 21.70
CA ALA A 90 5.41 9.39 22.15
C ALA A 90 4.37 9.25 21.03
N THR A 91 4.18 10.30 20.22
CA THR A 91 3.27 10.28 19.07
C THR A 91 3.70 9.26 18.01
N ALA A 92 5.00 9.10 17.76
CA ALA A 92 5.50 8.09 16.82
C ALA A 92 5.22 6.67 17.36
N LEU A 93 5.43 6.44 18.66
CA LEU A 93 5.11 5.15 19.29
C LEU A 93 3.61 4.83 19.24
N GLU A 94 2.74 5.83 19.41
CA GLU A 94 1.30 5.67 19.24
C GLU A 94 0.95 5.22 17.81
N ARG A 95 1.47 5.91 16.80
CA ARG A 95 1.27 5.52 15.39
C ARG A 95 1.76 4.12 15.08
N LEU A 96 2.92 3.72 15.61
CA LEU A 96 3.43 2.35 15.44
C LEU A 96 2.51 1.31 16.08
N ARG A 97 1.95 1.59 17.25
CA ARG A 97 1.00 0.68 17.90
C ARG A 97 -0.29 0.52 17.10
N GLU A 98 -0.83 1.62 16.58
CA GLU A 98 -2.03 1.63 15.75
C GLU A 98 -1.82 0.89 14.42
N ILE A 99 -0.69 1.12 13.74
CA ILE A 99 -0.27 0.36 12.55
C ILE A 99 -0.12 -1.12 12.91
N GLY A 100 0.51 -1.43 14.05
CA GLY A 100 0.66 -2.79 14.55
C GLY A 100 -0.66 -3.51 14.81
N GLN A 101 -1.70 -2.80 15.30
CA GLN A 101 -3.04 -3.36 15.44
C GLN A 101 -3.68 -3.67 14.08
N TRP A 102 -3.56 -2.76 13.11
CA TRP A 102 -4.02 -2.99 11.75
C TRP A 102 -3.29 -4.20 11.12
N MET A 103 -1.96 -4.29 11.26
CA MET A 103 -1.14 -5.40 10.75
C MET A 103 -1.51 -6.75 11.37
N LYS A 104 -1.97 -6.82 12.61
CA LYS A 104 -2.47 -8.09 13.20
C LYS A 104 -3.64 -8.66 12.43
N THR A 105 -4.48 -7.81 11.86
CA THR A 105 -5.65 -8.23 11.07
C THR A 105 -5.29 -8.45 9.60
N TYR A 106 -4.54 -7.51 9.02
CA TYR A 106 -4.36 -7.42 7.57
C TYR A 106 -2.95 -7.80 7.08
N GLY A 107 -2.02 -8.15 7.99
CA GLY A 107 -0.63 -8.42 7.62
C GLY A 107 -0.46 -9.51 6.55
N GLU A 108 -1.36 -10.49 6.48
CA GLU A 108 -1.36 -11.52 5.42
C GLU A 108 -1.47 -10.90 4.02
N THR A 109 -2.17 -9.78 3.89
CA THR A 109 -2.39 -9.09 2.61
C THR A 109 -1.20 -8.24 2.16
N ILE A 110 -0.17 -8.14 3.03
CA ILE A 110 1.07 -7.38 2.82
C ILE A 110 2.29 -8.31 2.82
N TYR A 111 2.45 -9.14 3.88
CA TYR A 111 3.64 -9.98 4.03
C TYR A 111 3.71 -11.12 3.02
N GLY A 112 4.84 -11.18 2.31
CA GLY A 112 5.10 -12.21 1.31
C GLY A 112 4.20 -12.11 0.07
N THR A 113 3.62 -10.92 -0.17
CA THR A 113 2.91 -10.60 -1.41
C THR A 113 3.84 -9.95 -2.42
N ARG A 114 3.37 -9.87 -3.66
CA ARG A 114 3.91 -9.05 -4.75
C ARG A 114 2.86 -8.00 -5.13
N GLY A 115 3.24 -7.00 -5.91
CA GLY A 115 2.27 -6.12 -6.56
C GLY A 115 1.24 -6.94 -7.33
N GLY A 116 -0.03 -6.54 -7.25
CA GLY A 116 -1.12 -7.31 -7.85
C GLY A 116 -1.31 -7.06 -9.34
N ASP A 117 -2.25 -7.80 -9.94
CA ASP A 117 -2.47 -7.82 -11.37
C ASP A 117 -3.19 -6.57 -11.92
N VAL A 118 -3.69 -5.72 -11.02
CA VAL A 118 -4.37 -4.46 -11.39
C VAL A 118 -3.49 -3.28 -11.03
N ALA A 119 -3.20 -2.44 -12.01
CA ALA A 119 -2.40 -1.24 -11.82
C ALA A 119 -3.02 -0.31 -10.74
N PRO A 120 -2.19 0.37 -9.94
CA PRO A 120 -2.65 1.32 -8.92
C PRO A 120 -3.63 2.36 -9.49
N ARG A 121 -4.66 2.69 -8.71
CA ARG A 121 -5.71 3.66 -9.04
C ARG A 121 -6.01 4.55 -7.85
N ASP A 122 -6.84 5.58 -8.04
CA ASP A 122 -7.26 6.48 -6.96
C ASP A 122 -8.01 5.73 -5.86
N TRP A 123 -8.81 4.72 -6.22
CA TRP A 123 -9.51 3.90 -5.23
C TRP A 123 -8.58 3.03 -4.39
N GLY A 124 -7.37 2.67 -4.86
CA GLY A 124 -6.42 1.84 -4.13
C GLY A 124 -5.49 1.03 -5.01
N VAL A 125 -5.12 -0.15 -4.54
CA VAL A 125 -4.15 -1.05 -5.16
C VAL A 125 -4.55 -2.51 -4.99
N THR A 126 -3.82 -3.39 -5.65
CA THR A 126 -3.92 -4.84 -5.40
C THR A 126 -2.57 -5.41 -4.99
N THR A 127 -2.59 -6.44 -4.14
CA THR A 127 -1.43 -7.29 -3.83
C THR A 127 -1.76 -8.73 -4.13
N ARG A 128 -0.76 -9.55 -4.44
CA ARG A 128 -0.97 -10.95 -4.84
C ARG A 128 -0.10 -11.92 -4.05
N LYS A 129 -0.69 -13.07 -3.67
CA LYS A 129 -0.01 -14.20 -3.05
C LYS A 129 -0.60 -15.52 -3.57
N GLY A 130 0.13 -16.18 -4.46
CA GLY A 130 -0.35 -17.41 -5.08
C GLY A 130 -1.63 -17.19 -5.90
N ASP A 131 -2.69 -17.93 -5.55
CA ASP A 131 -4.01 -17.82 -6.17
C ASP A 131 -4.90 -16.73 -5.56
N LYS A 132 -4.41 -15.99 -4.56
CA LYS A 132 -5.15 -14.91 -3.90
C LYS A 132 -4.72 -13.54 -4.42
N LEU A 133 -5.71 -12.76 -4.83
CA LEU A 133 -5.56 -11.34 -5.14
C LEU A 133 -6.31 -10.54 -4.09
N TYR A 134 -5.58 -9.72 -3.33
CA TYR A 134 -6.15 -8.81 -2.34
C TYR A 134 -6.38 -7.46 -2.99
N VAL A 135 -7.62 -6.99 -2.97
CA VAL A 135 -8.04 -5.69 -3.49
C VAL A 135 -8.18 -4.74 -2.30
N HIS A 136 -7.26 -3.82 -2.18
CA HIS A 136 -7.22 -2.81 -1.13
C HIS A 136 -7.99 -1.57 -1.56
N VAL A 137 -9.18 -1.38 -1.00
CA VAL A 137 -10.06 -0.25 -1.29
C VAL A 137 -9.82 0.83 -0.25
N LEU A 138 -9.05 1.84 -0.63
CA LEU A 138 -8.61 2.93 0.23
C LEU A 138 -9.50 4.17 0.13
N ASN A 139 -10.13 4.36 -1.02
CA ASN A 139 -11.02 5.48 -1.30
C ASN A 139 -11.97 5.08 -2.44
N LEU A 140 -13.25 4.99 -2.15
CA LEU A 140 -14.26 4.64 -3.15
C LEU A 140 -15.43 5.61 -3.02
N PRO A 141 -15.85 6.29 -4.11
CA PRO A 141 -16.92 7.29 -4.05
C PRO A 141 -18.32 6.66 -4.04
N ASP A 142 -18.47 5.41 -4.45
CA ASP A 142 -19.76 4.72 -4.56
C ASP A 142 -19.67 3.23 -4.18
N GLN A 143 -20.72 2.46 -4.49
CA GLN A 143 -20.82 1.04 -4.13
C GLN A 143 -20.28 0.09 -5.21
N GLY A 144 -19.66 0.60 -6.26
CA GLY A 144 -19.18 -0.16 -7.39
C GLY A 144 -17.69 -0.01 -7.64
N LEU A 145 -16.98 -1.12 -7.90
CA LEU A 145 -15.56 -1.09 -8.25
C LEU A 145 -15.29 -1.97 -9.46
N PHE A 146 -14.77 -1.38 -10.52
CA PHE A 146 -14.31 -2.12 -11.69
C PHE A 146 -12.81 -2.40 -11.61
N LEU A 147 -12.45 -3.68 -11.81
CA LEU A 147 -11.09 -4.18 -11.89
C LEU A 147 -10.84 -4.66 -13.32
N PRO A 148 -9.90 -4.09 -14.09
CA PRO A 148 -9.53 -4.57 -15.42
C PRO A 148 -8.67 -5.85 -15.32
N LEU A 149 -9.23 -6.91 -14.75
CA LEU A 149 -8.63 -8.21 -14.55
C LEU A 149 -9.11 -9.16 -15.66
N THR A 150 -8.34 -9.26 -16.75
CA THR A 150 -8.67 -10.00 -17.95
C THR A 150 -8.01 -11.37 -18.01
N ASP A 151 -6.83 -11.51 -17.40
CA ASP A 151 -5.96 -12.68 -17.57
C ASP A 151 -6.15 -13.74 -16.48
N ALA A 152 -7.08 -13.51 -15.56
CA ALA A 152 -7.41 -14.45 -14.48
C ALA A 152 -8.91 -14.58 -14.31
N LYS A 153 -9.36 -15.80 -13.96
CA LYS A 153 -10.75 -16.09 -13.66
C LYS A 153 -10.98 -16.09 -12.15
N VAL A 154 -11.92 -15.26 -11.69
CA VAL A 154 -12.30 -15.21 -10.28
C VAL A 154 -13.21 -16.38 -9.93
N LYS A 155 -12.84 -17.14 -8.91
CA LYS A 155 -13.62 -18.25 -8.34
C LYS A 155 -14.54 -17.75 -7.22
N SER A 156 -14.06 -16.87 -6.36
CA SER A 156 -14.81 -16.29 -5.24
C SER A 156 -14.28 -14.91 -4.86
N ALA A 157 -15.14 -14.11 -4.25
CA ALA A 157 -14.82 -12.82 -3.67
C ALA A 157 -15.41 -12.73 -2.25
N VAL A 158 -14.60 -12.39 -1.28
CA VAL A 158 -15.01 -12.21 0.12
C VAL A 158 -14.38 -10.97 0.74
N CYS A 159 -15.05 -10.34 1.68
CA CYS A 159 -14.40 -9.37 2.57
C CYS A 159 -13.32 -10.10 3.38
N PHE A 160 -12.09 -9.60 3.36
CA PHE A 160 -10.96 -10.27 4.02
C PHE A 160 -11.17 -10.42 5.53
N LYS A 161 -11.68 -9.38 6.18
CA LYS A 161 -11.81 -9.27 7.63
C LYS A 161 -12.78 -10.28 8.24
N ASP A 162 -13.95 -10.45 7.63
CA ASP A 162 -15.06 -11.24 8.21
C ASP A 162 -15.55 -12.37 7.29
N LYS A 163 -14.91 -12.53 6.14
CA LYS A 163 -15.19 -13.55 5.13
C LYS A 163 -16.62 -13.51 4.56
N ARG A 164 -17.34 -12.42 4.75
CA ARG A 164 -18.66 -12.23 4.09
C ARG A 164 -18.48 -12.19 2.57
N PRO A 165 -19.37 -12.83 1.81
CA PRO A 165 -19.34 -12.80 0.35
C PRO A 165 -19.45 -11.36 -0.17
N VAL A 166 -18.63 -11.02 -1.17
CA VAL A 166 -18.74 -9.78 -1.95
C VAL A 166 -19.31 -10.14 -3.32
N SER A 167 -20.36 -9.44 -3.72
CA SER A 167 -20.99 -9.67 -5.04
C SER A 167 -20.05 -9.24 -6.15
N PHE A 168 -19.92 -10.10 -7.17
CA PHE A 168 -19.12 -9.75 -8.34
C PHE A 168 -19.73 -10.29 -9.64
N LYS A 169 -19.42 -9.62 -10.74
CA LYS A 169 -19.66 -10.07 -12.11
C LYS A 169 -18.35 -9.98 -12.89
N GLN A 170 -18.04 -11.01 -13.69
CA GLN A 170 -16.87 -11.02 -14.55
C GLN A 170 -17.28 -11.20 -16.01
N ASN A 171 -16.68 -10.43 -16.89
CA ASN A 171 -16.76 -10.53 -18.34
C ASN A 171 -15.36 -10.48 -18.96
N LYS A 172 -15.27 -10.36 -20.30
CA LYS A 172 -13.99 -10.26 -21.04
C LYS A 172 -13.18 -8.99 -20.72
N GLU A 173 -13.81 -7.97 -20.14
CA GLU A 173 -13.18 -6.67 -19.87
C GLU A 173 -12.62 -6.61 -18.44
N GLY A 174 -13.12 -7.45 -17.52
CA GLY A 174 -12.68 -7.50 -16.14
C GLY A 174 -13.75 -7.95 -15.16
N VAL A 175 -13.56 -7.56 -13.91
CA VAL A 175 -14.40 -7.92 -12.77
C VAL A 175 -15.04 -6.66 -12.20
N PHE A 176 -16.35 -6.68 -12.02
CA PHE A 176 -17.09 -5.64 -11.32
C PHE A 176 -17.50 -6.15 -9.94
N LEU A 177 -17.01 -5.50 -8.89
CA LEU A 177 -17.40 -5.74 -7.50
C LEU A 177 -18.54 -4.80 -7.11
N THR A 178 -19.49 -5.29 -6.33
CA THR A 178 -20.59 -4.48 -5.79
C THR A 178 -20.65 -4.64 -4.28
N PHE A 179 -20.65 -3.51 -3.57
CA PHE A 179 -20.70 -3.44 -2.12
C PHE A 179 -22.14 -3.06 -1.65
N PRO A 180 -22.62 -3.57 -0.51
CA PRO A 180 -23.94 -3.19 0.03
C PRO A 180 -23.98 -1.73 0.48
N GLU A 181 -22.84 -1.18 0.87
CA GLU A 181 -22.60 0.20 1.27
C GLU A 181 -21.22 0.66 0.83
N VAL A 182 -20.97 1.97 0.78
CA VAL A 182 -19.64 2.52 0.48
C VAL A 182 -18.67 2.09 1.58
N PRO A 183 -17.56 1.42 1.25
CA PRO A 183 -16.57 1.04 2.24
C PRO A 183 -15.99 2.25 2.98
N ALA A 184 -16.04 2.23 4.31
CA ALA A 184 -15.57 3.32 5.18
C ALA A 184 -14.39 2.93 6.09
N ASP A 185 -13.90 1.69 6.01
CA ASP A 185 -12.71 1.25 6.73
C ASP A 185 -11.46 2.04 6.27
N ILE A 186 -10.41 2.04 7.11
CA ILE A 186 -9.10 2.61 6.72
C ILE A 186 -8.61 1.96 5.43
N ASP A 187 -8.78 0.64 5.33
CA ASP A 187 -8.51 -0.19 4.17
C ASP A 187 -9.54 -1.32 4.14
N TYR A 188 -10.47 -1.25 3.21
CA TYR A 188 -11.44 -2.33 3.01
C TYR A 188 -10.86 -3.34 2.03
N VAL A 189 -10.50 -4.52 2.53
CA VAL A 189 -9.84 -5.54 1.70
C VAL A 189 -10.82 -6.58 1.21
N VAL A 190 -10.86 -6.78 -0.12
CA VAL A 190 -11.55 -7.91 -0.75
C VAL A 190 -10.51 -8.96 -1.16
N GLU A 191 -10.69 -10.19 -0.67
CA GLU A 191 -9.92 -11.35 -1.11
C GLU A 191 -10.64 -12.00 -2.31
N LEU A 192 -9.97 -11.99 -3.47
CA LEU A 192 -10.37 -12.76 -4.63
C LEU A 192 -9.56 -14.03 -4.69
N THR A 193 -10.24 -15.18 -4.81
CA THR A 193 -9.57 -16.45 -5.16
C THR A 193 -9.62 -16.62 -6.66
N LEU A 194 -8.48 -16.81 -7.28
CA LEU A 194 -8.32 -17.00 -8.73
C LEU A 194 -8.29 -18.50 -9.10
N LYS A 195 -8.54 -18.80 -10.38
CA LYS A 195 -8.43 -20.17 -10.94
C LYS A 195 -7.12 -20.31 -11.68
#